data_0981d397ee8f749b185587c2a61a5b53
#
_entry.id   0981d397ee8f749b185587c2a61a5b53
#
_cell.length_a   1.000
_cell.length_b   1.000
_cell.length_c   1.000
_cell.angle_alpha   90.00
_cell.angle_beta   90.00
_cell.angle_gamma   90.00
#
_symmetry.space_group_name_H-M   'P 1'
#
loop_
_entity.id
_entity.type
_entity.pdbx_description
1 polymer ?
#
loop_
_entity_poly.entity_id
_entity_poly.type
_entity_poly.pdbx_seq_one_letter_code
_entity_poly.pdbx_strand_id
1 'polypeptide(L)'
;MKKFSPMLASPADLDNIRYPVFASPKLDGIRASVVGGRLLSRTLKEIPSRHVFNVLSRPEYEGLDGELIVGAPTHPSCYRNTVSMVMADNKVFAYTYYVFDKWDSPSPFSSRRLDVLPVATHDCMELVRHTEIWNRERLDEYEAQQVRMGHEGIMLTDPNGKYKFGRATVKGGELLKVKRFVDSEAVVIGIEEEMFNGNEAQ
;
A
#
# COMPACT_ATOMS: atom_id res chain seq x y z
N MET A 1 -0.84 21.59 -15.24
CA MET A 1 -1.37 20.41 -14.48
C MET A 1 -0.39 20.04 -13.39
N LYS A 2 -0.85 19.69 -12.18
CA LYS A 2 0.05 19.15 -11.15
C LYS A 2 0.61 17.81 -11.63
N LYS A 3 1.91 17.63 -11.50
CA LYS A 3 2.58 16.35 -11.79
C LYS A 3 2.05 15.29 -10.83
N PHE A 4 1.77 14.08 -11.31
CA PHE A 4 1.33 12.96 -10.49
C PHE A 4 2.29 12.72 -9.31
N SER A 5 1.72 12.41 -8.17
CA SER A 5 2.43 11.91 -6.98
C SER A 5 1.46 11.01 -6.21
N PRO A 6 1.86 9.78 -5.82
CA PRO A 6 1.00 8.90 -5.07
C PRO A 6 0.48 9.57 -3.79
N MET A 7 -0.79 9.33 -3.46
CA MET A 7 -1.36 9.80 -2.21
C MET A 7 -0.70 9.05 -1.04
N LEU A 8 -0.14 9.80 -0.08
CA LEU A 8 0.53 9.26 1.09
C LEU A 8 -0.31 9.51 2.34
N ALA A 9 -0.47 8.49 3.15
CA ALA A 9 -1.23 8.58 4.39
C ALA A 9 -0.51 9.42 5.45
N SER A 10 -1.28 10.16 6.25
CA SER A 10 -0.85 10.72 7.53
C SER A 10 -1.24 9.79 8.69
N PRO A 11 -0.55 9.85 9.84
CA PRO A 11 -1.01 9.18 11.06
C PRO A 11 -2.43 9.65 11.42
N ALA A 12 -3.28 8.72 11.83
CA ALA A 12 -4.62 9.04 12.30
C ALA A 12 -4.56 9.67 13.71
N ASP A 13 -5.35 10.71 13.91
CA ASP A 13 -5.73 11.17 15.24
C ASP A 13 -7.08 10.51 15.57
N LEU A 14 -7.03 9.44 16.37
CA LEU A 14 -8.18 8.58 16.63
C LEU A 14 -9.31 9.28 17.40
N ASP A 15 -9.01 10.36 18.11
CA ASP A 15 -10.00 11.13 18.85
C ASP A 15 -10.75 12.14 17.96
N ASN A 16 -10.22 12.39 16.77
CA ASN A 16 -10.75 13.36 15.81
C ASN A 16 -11.11 12.73 14.45
N ILE A 17 -11.45 11.45 14.40
CA ILE A 17 -11.94 10.78 13.18
C ILE A 17 -13.36 11.26 12.85
N ARG A 18 -13.57 11.68 11.62
CA ARG A 18 -14.90 12.03 11.08
C ARG A 18 -15.51 10.80 10.42
N TYR A 19 -16.52 10.22 11.04
CA TYR A 19 -17.25 9.08 10.53
C TYR A 19 -18.37 9.49 9.55
N PRO A 20 -18.79 8.61 8.58
CA PRO A 20 -18.20 7.29 8.34
C PRO A 20 -16.84 7.39 7.63
N VAL A 21 -16.02 6.33 7.78
CA VAL A 21 -14.79 6.14 7.02
C VAL A 21 -14.77 4.75 6.38
N PHE A 22 -14.05 4.59 5.29
CA PHE A 22 -13.69 3.26 4.80
C PHE A 22 -12.38 2.79 5.42
N ALA A 23 -12.40 1.60 6.03
CA ALA A 23 -11.21 0.96 6.58
C ALA A 23 -10.78 -0.21 5.69
N SER A 24 -9.47 -0.39 5.56
CA SER A 24 -8.85 -1.54 4.90
C SER A 24 -7.61 -2.00 5.66
N PRO A 25 -7.16 -3.26 5.48
CA PRO A 25 -5.89 -3.70 6.07
C PRO A 25 -4.74 -2.84 5.53
N LYS A 26 -3.76 -2.55 6.40
CA LYS A 26 -2.51 -1.94 5.97
C LYS A 26 -1.59 -3.03 5.47
N LEU A 27 -1.47 -3.11 4.16
CA LEU A 27 -0.58 -4.04 3.48
C LEU A 27 0.88 -3.60 3.63
N ASP A 28 1.77 -4.58 3.74
CA ASP A 28 3.22 -4.37 3.93
C ASP A 28 4.00 -4.95 2.75
N GLY A 29 3.89 -4.28 1.61
CA GLY A 29 4.52 -4.68 0.36
C GLY A 29 5.28 -3.54 -0.32
N ILE A 30 5.25 -3.50 -1.64
CA ILE A 30 5.82 -2.43 -2.45
C ILE A 30 4.69 -1.69 -3.17
N ARG A 31 4.50 -0.41 -2.81
CA ARG A 31 3.57 0.46 -3.51
C ARG A 31 3.91 0.56 -4.99
N ALA A 32 2.92 0.36 -5.83
CA ALA A 32 3.04 0.54 -7.27
C ALA A 32 1.80 1.21 -7.85
N SER A 33 2.00 2.14 -8.79
CA SER A 33 0.93 2.86 -9.48
C SER A 33 1.19 2.80 -10.99
N VAL A 34 0.14 2.63 -11.80
CA VAL A 34 0.26 2.68 -13.27
C VAL A 34 0.06 4.11 -13.73
N VAL A 35 1.10 4.68 -14.36
CA VAL A 35 1.14 6.09 -14.80
C VAL A 35 1.74 6.17 -16.21
N GLY A 36 0.97 6.65 -17.17
CA GLY A 36 1.37 6.67 -18.59
C GLY A 36 1.60 5.25 -19.13
N GLY A 37 0.79 4.29 -18.69
CA GLY A 37 0.92 2.88 -19.06
C GLY A 37 2.15 2.17 -18.48
N ARG A 38 2.83 2.75 -17.48
CA ARG A 38 4.04 2.20 -16.86
C ARG A 38 3.84 2.00 -15.36
N LEU A 39 4.31 0.88 -14.85
CA LEU A 39 4.24 0.56 -13.42
C LEU A 39 5.39 1.24 -12.67
N LEU A 40 5.04 2.20 -11.84
CA LEU A 40 5.98 3.01 -11.08
C LEU A 40 5.86 2.77 -9.58
N SER A 41 7.00 2.76 -8.91
CA SER A 41 7.09 2.69 -7.45
C SER A 41 6.60 3.99 -6.77
N ARG A 42 6.53 3.99 -5.44
CA ARG A 42 6.19 5.18 -4.64
C ARG A 42 7.06 6.42 -4.97
N THR A 43 8.29 6.22 -5.39
CA THR A 43 9.24 7.30 -5.76
C THR A 43 9.21 7.61 -7.25
N LEU A 44 8.25 7.08 -7.99
CA LEU A 44 8.06 7.27 -9.43
C LEU A 44 9.22 6.71 -10.28
N LYS A 45 9.93 5.73 -9.75
CA LYS A 45 10.88 4.91 -10.50
C LYS A 45 10.18 3.65 -10.99
N GLU A 46 10.55 3.16 -12.15
CA GLU A 46 10.03 1.89 -12.66
C GLU A 46 10.33 0.74 -11.70
N ILE A 47 9.40 -0.20 -11.63
CA ILE A 47 9.61 -1.45 -10.90
C ILE A 47 10.68 -2.26 -11.63
N PRO A 48 11.77 -2.66 -10.96
CA PRO A 48 12.91 -3.32 -11.62
C PRO A 48 12.57 -4.70 -12.19
N SER A 49 11.71 -5.47 -11.50
CA SER A 49 11.32 -6.80 -11.97
C SER A 49 10.66 -6.74 -13.33
N ARG A 50 11.33 -7.23 -14.38
CA ARG A 50 10.77 -7.34 -15.74
C ARG A 50 9.52 -8.21 -15.78
N HIS A 51 9.48 -9.27 -14.95
CA HIS A 51 8.33 -10.14 -14.86
C HIS A 51 7.07 -9.38 -14.44
N VAL A 52 7.14 -8.59 -13.35
CA VAL A 52 6.03 -7.77 -12.86
C VAL A 52 5.75 -6.60 -13.82
N PHE A 53 6.80 -5.91 -14.26
CA PHE A 53 6.70 -4.75 -15.14
C PHE A 53 5.98 -5.08 -16.46
N ASN A 54 6.36 -6.17 -17.13
CA ASN A 54 5.77 -6.55 -18.42
C ASN A 54 4.29 -6.94 -18.33
N VAL A 55 3.85 -7.45 -17.17
CA VAL A 55 2.44 -7.80 -16.94
C VAL A 55 1.61 -6.57 -16.64
N LEU A 56 2.11 -5.66 -15.79
CA LEU A 56 1.32 -4.56 -15.23
C LEU A 56 1.55 -3.21 -15.90
N SER A 57 2.62 -3.04 -16.68
CA SER A 57 2.87 -1.80 -17.44
C SER A 57 2.09 -1.78 -18.75
N ARG A 58 0.81 -1.50 -18.66
CA ARG A 58 -0.11 -1.49 -19.78
C ARG A 58 -1.02 -0.28 -19.74
N PRO A 59 -1.35 0.33 -20.90
CA PRO A 59 -2.26 1.47 -20.96
C PRO A 59 -3.66 1.17 -20.41
N GLU A 60 -4.15 -0.07 -20.56
CA GLU A 60 -5.44 -0.50 -20.02
C GLU A 60 -5.51 -0.48 -18.49
N TYR A 61 -4.37 -0.49 -17.79
CA TYR A 61 -4.29 -0.42 -16.34
C TYR A 61 -4.02 1.00 -15.82
N GLU A 62 -4.09 2.01 -16.71
CA GLU A 62 -3.88 3.41 -16.30
C GLU A 62 -4.76 3.79 -15.12
N GLY A 63 -4.17 4.50 -14.19
CA GLY A 63 -4.86 4.96 -12.99
C GLY A 63 -4.80 4.00 -11.80
N LEU A 64 -4.52 2.71 -12.00
CA LEU A 64 -4.46 1.77 -10.89
C LEU A 64 -3.38 2.14 -9.88
N ASP A 65 -3.73 2.03 -8.61
CA ASP A 65 -2.87 2.29 -7.46
C ASP A 65 -3.03 1.16 -6.44
N GLY A 66 -1.92 0.52 -6.07
CA GLY A 66 -1.97 -0.71 -5.30
C GLY A 66 -0.66 -1.06 -4.62
N GLU A 67 -0.61 -2.24 -4.02
CA GLU A 67 0.53 -2.81 -3.32
C GLU A 67 0.90 -4.16 -3.94
N LEU A 68 2.16 -4.32 -4.35
CA LEU A 68 2.72 -5.61 -4.77
C LEU A 68 3.10 -6.42 -3.54
N ILE A 69 2.70 -7.70 -3.52
CA ILE A 69 3.00 -8.64 -2.43
C ILE A 69 3.41 -9.99 -3.00
N VAL A 70 4.45 -10.57 -2.43
CA VAL A 70 4.90 -11.93 -2.68
C VAL A 70 4.56 -12.80 -1.48
N GLY A 71 3.73 -13.82 -1.71
CA GLY A 71 3.21 -14.70 -0.67
C GLY A 71 2.02 -14.12 0.09
N ALA A 72 1.82 -14.54 1.33
CA ALA A 72 0.70 -14.08 2.14
C ALA A 72 0.93 -12.66 2.69
N PRO A 73 -0.07 -11.75 2.59
CA PRO A 73 0.06 -10.37 3.06
C PRO A 73 0.22 -10.24 4.59
N THR A 74 -0.11 -11.29 5.33
CA THR A 74 0.00 -11.37 6.79
C THR A 74 1.28 -12.07 7.28
N HIS A 75 2.14 -12.49 6.36
CA HIS A 75 3.38 -13.17 6.75
C HIS A 75 4.36 -12.18 7.39
N PRO A 76 5.02 -12.49 8.53
CA PRO A 76 5.95 -11.57 9.22
C PRO A 76 7.10 -11.05 8.35
N SER A 77 7.50 -11.81 7.33
CA SER A 77 8.53 -11.42 6.37
C SER A 77 7.94 -10.91 5.03
N CYS A 78 6.66 -10.52 4.99
CA CYS A 78 5.98 -10.09 3.76
C CYS A 78 6.77 -9.03 3.00
N TYR A 79 7.11 -7.93 3.66
CA TYR A 79 7.90 -6.85 3.08
C TYR A 79 9.24 -7.32 2.53
N ARG A 80 10.03 -8.04 3.35
CA ARG A 80 11.36 -8.54 2.96
C ARG A 80 11.28 -9.46 1.74
N ASN A 81 10.34 -10.42 1.75
CA ASN A 81 10.13 -11.35 0.66
C ASN A 81 9.76 -10.61 -0.63
N THR A 82 8.84 -9.64 -0.52
CA THR A 82 8.41 -8.83 -1.64
C THR A 82 9.56 -7.99 -2.21
N VAL A 83 10.31 -7.29 -1.37
CA VAL A 83 11.48 -6.51 -1.81
C VAL A 83 12.51 -7.39 -2.50
N SER A 84 12.86 -8.54 -1.91
CA SER A 84 13.85 -9.48 -2.48
C SER A 84 13.49 -9.99 -3.88
N MET A 85 12.20 -10.06 -4.19
CA MET A 85 11.74 -10.58 -5.48
C MET A 85 11.44 -9.47 -6.48
N VAL A 86 10.69 -8.44 -6.05
CA VAL A 86 10.23 -7.35 -6.93
C VAL A 86 11.38 -6.41 -7.35
N MET A 87 12.40 -6.28 -6.49
CA MET A 87 13.57 -5.46 -6.82
C MET A 87 14.65 -6.21 -7.61
N ALA A 88 14.45 -7.51 -7.91
CA ALA A 88 15.34 -8.30 -8.74
C ALA A 88 14.84 -8.36 -10.19
N ASP A 89 15.76 -8.11 -11.16
CA ASP A 89 15.39 -7.99 -12.58
C ASP A 89 14.97 -9.35 -13.21
N ASN A 90 15.69 -10.43 -12.93
CA ASN A 90 15.60 -11.68 -13.74
C ASN A 90 14.90 -12.84 -13.03
N LYS A 91 14.01 -12.57 -12.09
CA LYS A 91 13.25 -13.60 -11.38
C LYS A 91 11.82 -13.70 -11.90
N VAL A 92 11.33 -14.94 -12.06
CA VAL A 92 9.91 -15.24 -12.27
C VAL A 92 9.37 -15.84 -10.98
N PHE A 93 8.28 -15.27 -10.46
CA PHE A 93 7.69 -15.63 -9.17
C PHE A 93 6.20 -15.32 -9.14
N ALA A 94 5.48 -16.00 -8.25
CA ALA A 94 4.08 -15.65 -7.99
C ALA A 94 4.00 -14.40 -7.12
N TYR A 95 3.12 -13.47 -7.48
CA TYR A 95 2.84 -12.26 -6.74
C TYR A 95 1.36 -11.88 -6.89
N THR A 96 0.87 -11.05 -5.99
CA THR A 96 -0.45 -10.43 -6.10
C THR A 96 -0.29 -8.91 -6.09
N TYR A 97 -0.97 -8.25 -7.03
CA TYR A 97 -1.11 -6.80 -7.04
C TYR A 97 -2.45 -6.43 -6.40
N TYR A 98 -2.39 -6.01 -5.14
CA TYR A 98 -3.55 -5.58 -4.36
C TYR A 98 -3.93 -4.17 -4.73
N VAL A 99 -4.98 -4.02 -5.53
CA VAL A 99 -5.46 -2.71 -6.01
C VAL A 99 -6.42 -2.12 -5.00
N PHE A 100 -6.18 -0.88 -4.57
CA PHE A 100 -7.00 -0.21 -3.57
C PHE A 100 -7.54 1.16 -4.02
N ASP A 101 -7.04 1.75 -5.10
CA ASP A 101 -7.52 3.04 -5.58
C ASP A 101 -7.30 3.22 -7.10
N LYS A 102 -7.93 4.26 -7.66
CA LYS A 102 -7.75 4.70 -9.05
C LYS A 102 -7.47 6.20 -9.08
N TRP A 103 -6.20 6.56 -9.23
CA TRP A 103 -5.71 7.92 -9.01
C TRP A 103 -6.17 8.94 -10.07
N ASP A 104 -6.53 8.50 -11.27
CA ASP A 104 -6.98 9.34 -12.39
C ASP A 104 -8.50 9.60 -12.37
N SER A 105 -9.26 8.96 -11.48
CA SER A 105 -10.67 9.23 -11.32
C SER A 105 -10.91 10.53 -10.52
N PRO A 106 -11.74 11.46 -11.02
CA PRO A 106 -12.11 12.68 -10.32
C PRO A 106 -13.14 12.46 -9.21
N SER A 107 -13.69 11.25 -9.12
CA SER A 107 -14.77 10.89 -8.20
C SER A 107 -14.32 10.87 -6.74
N PRO A 108 -15.22 11.03 -5.76
CA PRO A 108 -14.95 10.75 -4.36
C PRO A 108 -14.65 9.26 -4.16
N PHE A 109 -13.94 8.92 -3.08
CA PHE A 109 -13.49 7.55 -2.84
C PHE A 109 -14.62 6.51 -2.85
N SER A 110 -15.78 6.85 -2.30
CA SER A 110 -16.98 5.98 -2.30
C SER A 110 -17.36 5.45 -3.69
N SER A 111 -17.18 6.28 -4.73
CA SER A 111 -17.41 5.89 -6.13
C SER A 111 -16.12 5.40 -6.80
N ARG A 112 -15.01 6.11 -6.61
CA ARG A 112 -13.71 5.84 -7.25
C ARG A 112 -13.19 4.43 -6.99
N ARG A 113 -13.41 3.90 -5.79
CA ARG A 113 -13.06 2.50 -5.45
C ARG A 113 -13.77 1.46 -6.31
N LEU A 114 -14.86 1.82 -6.97
CA LEU A 114 -15.57 0.94 -7.90
C LEU A 114 -15.04 1.07 -9.34
N ASP A 115 -14.39 2.20 -9.65
CA ASP A 115 -13.80 2.45 -10.98
C ASP A 115 -12.62 1.51 -11.28
N VAL A 116 -12.09 0.81 -10.26
CA VAL A 116 -11.06 -0.22 -10.42
C VAL A 116 -11.60 -1.53 -10.99
N LEU A 117 -12.89 -1.85 -10.76
CA LEU A 117 -13.51 -3.13 -11.15
C LEU A 117 -13.36 -3.48 -12.63
N PRO A 118 -13.65 -2.58 -13.58
CA PRO A 118 -13.51 -2.90 -15.00
C PRO A 118 -12.06 -2.94 -15.49
N VAL A 119 -11.11 -2.47 -14.68
CA VAL A 119 -9.70 -2.30 -15.07
C VAL A 119 -8.81 -3.37 -14.44
N ALA A 120 -9.05 -3.73 -13.18
CA ALA A 120 -8.28 -4.73 -12.45
C ALA A 120 -8.74 -6.16 -12.81
N THR A 121 -8.43 -6.61 -14.01
CA THR A 121 -8.99 -7.85 -14.61
C THR A 121 -7.97 -9.00 -14.76
N HIS A 122 -6.69 -8.76 -14.45
CA HIS A 122 -5.67 -9.79 -14.58
C HIS A 122 -5.65 -10.73 -13.35
N ASP A 123 -5.34 -12.00 -13.57
CA ASP A 123 -5.34 -13.04 -12.52
C ASP A 123 -4.40 -12.75 -11.33
N CYS A 124 -3.36 -11.93 -11.54
CA CYS A 124 -2.48 -11.49 -10.46
C CYS A 124 -3.01 -10.29 -9.68
N MET A 125 -4.20 -9.77 -10.01
CA MET A 125 -4.80 -8.61 -9.35
C MET A 125 -5.88 -9.04 -8.36
N GLU A 126 -5.86 -8.43 -7.19
CA GLU A 126 -6.89 -8.59 -6.16
C GLU A 126 -7.32 -7.23 -5.64
N LEU A 127 -8.63 -7.04 -5.49
CA LEU A 127 -9.15 -5.77 -4.98
C LEU A 127 -9.10 -5.76 -3.46
N VAL A 128 -8.52 -4.73 -2.90
CA VAL A 128 -8.52 -4.53 -1.45
C VAL A 128 -9.93 -4.28 -0.97
N ARG A 129 -10.38 -5.10 -0.03
CA ARG A 129 -11.70 -4.95 0.59
C ARG A 129 -11.70 -3.73 1.52
N HIS A 130 -12.65 -2.83 1.28
CA HIS A 130 -12.91 -1.67 2.13
C HIS A 130 -14.20 -1.91 2.92
N THR A 131 -14.11 -1.77 4.24
CA THR A 131 -15.24 -1.90 5.17
C THR A 131 -15.66 -0.52 5.66
N GLU A 132 -16.93 -0.19 5.57
CA GLU A 132 -17.45 1.08 6.07
C GLU A 132 -17.58 1.04 7.59
N ILE A 133 -17.01 2.02 8.26
CA ILE A 133 -16.93 2.15 9.71
C ILE A 133 -17.65 3.42 10.14
N TRP A 134 -18.60 3.30 11.03
CA TRP A 134 -19.53 4.36 11.42
C TRP A 134 -19.24 5.00 12.77
N ASN A 135 -18.41 4.38 13.62
CA ASN A 135 -18.06 4.90 14.94
C ASN A 135 -16.72 4.34 15.44
N ARG A 136 -16.26 4.87 16.56
CA ARG A 136 -15.00 4.50 17.19
C ARG A 136 -14.96 3.04 17.63
N GLU A 137 -16.01 2.54 18.20
CA GLU A 137 -16.08 1.17 18.69
C GLU A 137 -15.87 0.16 17.56
N ARG A 138 -16.56 0.34 16.43
CA ARG A 138 -16.36 -0.48 15.22
C ARG A 138 -14.97 -0.35 14.61
N LEU A 139 -14.37 0.83 14.74
CA LEU A 139 -12.99 1.05 14.30
C LEU A 139 -12.01 0.23 15.14
N ASP A 140 -12.15 0.27 16.46
CA ASP A 140 -11.30 -0.46 17.39
C ASP A 140 -11.45 -1.99 17.21
N GLU A 141 -12.67 -2.49 16.98
CA GLU A 141 -12.94 -3.89 16.67
C GLU A 141 -12.25 -4.32 15.36
N TYR A 142 -12.40 -3.52 14.30
CA TYR A 142 -11.83 -3.80 12.99
C TYR A 142 -10.30 -3.79 13.05
N GLU A 143 -9.71 -2.78 13.69
CA GLU A 143 -8.25 -2.71 13.89
C GLU A 143 -7.73 -3.95 14.63
N ALA A 144 -8.36 -4.29 15.76
CA ALA A 144 -7.97 -5.46 16.56
C ALA A 144 -8.08 -6.77 15.74
N GLN A 145 -9.09 -6.89 14.87
CA GLN A 145 -9.22 -8.02 13.96
C GLN A 145 -8.06 -8.09 12.97
N GLN A 146 -7.73 -6.97 12.30
CA GLN A 146 -6.67 -6.94 11.29
C GLN A 146 -5.30 -7.24 11.91
N VAL A 147 -5.02 -6.70 13.09
CA VAL A 147 -3.78 -6.97 13.82
C VAL A 147 -3.68 -8.45 14.23
N ARG A 148 -4.78 -9.06 14.73
CA ARG A 148 -4.80 -10.52 15.02
C ARG A 148 -4.57 -11.38 13.79
N MET A 149 -4.99 -10.93 12.61
CA MET A 149 -4.73 -11.62 11.33
C MET A 149 -3.27 -11.47 10.85
N GLY A 150 -2.48 -10.60 11.49
CA GLY A 150 -1.08 -10.37 11.17
C GLY A 150 -0.79 -9.16 10.28
N HIS A 151 -1.80 -8.30 10.04
CA HIS A 151 -1.55 -7.03 9.35
C HIS A 151 -0.86 -6.01 10.27
N GLU A 152 -0.08 -5.10 9.69
CA GLU A 152 0.66 -4.04 10.40
C GLU A 152 -0.25 -3.02 11.10
N GLY A 153 -1.50 -2.95 10.70
CA GLY A 153 -2.50 -1.99 11.13
C GLY A 153 -3.58 -1.83 10.06
N ILE A 154 -4.19 -0.67 10.03
CA ILE A 154 -5.26 -0.35 9.08
C ILE A 154 -5.05 0.99 8.38
N MET A 155 -5.69 1.14 7.22
CA MET A 155 -5.81 2.39 6.49
C MET A 155 -7.24 2.89 6.62
N LEU A 156 -7.41 4.22 6.74
CA LEU A 156 -8.72 4.88 6.79
C LEU A 156 -8.80 5.87 5.64
N THR A 157 -9.89 5.82 4.89
CA THR A 157 -10.14 6.72 3.75
C THR A 157 -11.48 7.44 3.92
N ASP A 158 -11.48 8.75 3.72
CA ASP A 158 -12.72 9.54 3.70
C ASP A 158 -13.57 9.15 2.49
N PRO A 159 -14.83 8.71 2.68
CA PRO A 159 -15.74 8.39 1.57
C PRO A 159 -15.89 9.51 0.54
N ASN A 160 -15.84 10.75 0.98
CA ASN A 160 -15.99 11.95 0.14
C ASN A 160 -14.64 12.50 -0.35
N GLY A 161 -13.53 11.91 0.09
CA GLY A 161 -12.18 12.35 -0.25
C GLY A 161 -11.84 12.10 -1.72
N LYS A 162 -11.35 13.14 -2.41
CA LYS A 162 -10.75 12.99 -3.73
C LYS A 162 -9.33 12.46 -3.62
N TYR A 163 -8.83 11.82 -4.68
CA TYR A 163 -7.42 11.43 -4.73
C TYR A 163 -6.52 12.67 -4.68
N LYS A 164 -5.66 12.72 -3.69
CA LYS A 164 -4.76 13.85 -3.46
C LYS A 164 -3.35 13.52 -3.87
N PHE A 165 -2.75 14.32 -4.74
CA PHE A 165 -1.35 14.14 -5.08
C PHE A 165 -0.45 14.60 -3.93
N GLY A 166 0.32 13.65 -3.38
CA GLY A 166 1.21 13.83 -2.25
C GLY A 166 0.59 13.44 -0.91
N ARG A 167 1.10 13.97 0.19
CA ARG A 167 0.66 13.57 1.52
C ARG A 167 -0.72 14.15 1.88
N ALA A 168 -1.61 13.28 2.32
CA ALA A 168 -2.84 13.67 2.99
C ALA A 168 -2.53 14.42 4.31
N THR A 169 -3.49 15.16 4.82
CA THR A 169 -3.34 15.85 6.11
C THR A 169 -4.25 15.21 7.15
N VAL A 170 -3.86 15.25 8.42
CA VAL A 170 -4.71 14.76 9.52
C VAL A 170 -6.08 15.48 9.50
N LYS A 171 -6.08 16.80 9.32
CA LYS A 171 -7.31 17.60 9.23
C LYS A 171 -8.13 17.29 7.97
N GLY A 172 -7.50 17.02 6.86
CA GLY A 172 -8.17 16.66 5.59
C GLY A 172 -8.84 15.28 5.68
N GLY A 173 -8.14 14.32 6.27
CA GLY A 173 -8.65 12.96 6.47
C GLY A 173 -8.74 12.13 5.19
N GLU A 174 -8.20 12.62 4.06
CA GLU A 174 -8.34 11.97 2.76
C GLU A 174 -7.82 10.53 2.78
N LEU A 175 -6.67 10.32 3.46
CA LEU A 175 -6.07 9.00 3.70
C LEU A 175 -5.26 9.04 5.00
N LEU A 176 -5.64 8.22 5.96
CA LEU A 176 -4.98 8.10 7.25
C LEU A 176 -4.49 6.67 7.46
N LYS A 177 -3.50 6.51 8.34
CA LYS A 177 -3.01 5.20 8.78
C LYS A 177 -3.09 5.08 10.29
N VAL A 178 -3.54 3.91 10.76
CA VAL A 178 -3.47 3.50 12.15
C VAL A 178 -2.45 2.37 12.23
N LYS A 179 -1.37 2.63 12.94
CA LYS A 179 -0.34 1.65 13.24
C LYS A 179 0.02 1.81 14.71
N ARG A 180 -0.19 0.78 15.50
CA ARG A 180 0.23 0.78 16.90
C ARG A 180 1.67 0.29 16.96
N PHE A 181 2.51 1.07 17.61
CA PHE A 181 3.84 0.64 17.97
C PHE A 181 3.74 -0.11 19.29
N VAL A 182 4.44 -1.24 19.37
CA VAL A 182 4.71 -1.90 20.65
C VAL A 182 6.12 -1.48 21.03
N ASP A 183 6.24 -0.67 22.07
CA ASP A 183 7.54 -0.35 22.63
C ASP A 183 8.08 -1.60 23.33
N SER A 184 9.33 -1.96 23.03
CA SER A 184 10.06 -3.02 23.72
C SER A 184 11.42 -2.50 24.15
N GLU A 185 11.85 -2.90 25.34
CA GLU A 185 13.19 -2.61 25.82
C GLU A 185 14.12 -3.75 25.38
N ALA A 186 15.31 -3.39 24.93
CA ALA A 186 16.38 -4.32 24.61
C ALA A 186 17.67 -3.89 25.28
N VAL A 187 18.38 -4.86 25.84
CA VAL A 187 19.72 -4.65 26.37
C VAL A 187 20.74 -4.95 25.28
N VAL A 188 21.61 -3.99 24.98
CA VAL A 188 22.71 -4.20 24.04
C VAL A 188 23.73 -5.12 24.73
N ILE A 189 23.87 -6.34 24.23
CA ILE A 189 24.77 -7.38 24.76
C ILE A 189 26.13 -7.44 24.05
N GLY A 190 26.27 -6.73 22.92
CA GLY A 190 27.52 -6.67 22.15
C GLY A 190 27.37 -5.74 20.94
N ILE A 191 28.50 -5.26 20.47
CA ILE A 191 28.62 -4.53 19.20
C ILE A 191 29.65 -5.27 18.37
N GLU A 192 29.29 -5.72 17.18
CA GLU A 192 30.20 -6.35 16.22
C GLU A 192 30.40 -5.38 15.05
N GLU A 193 31.60 -5.35 14.48
CA GLU A 193 31.84 -4.61 13.24
C GLU A 193 31.07 -5.28 12.10
N GLU A 194 30.44 -4.46 11.24
CA GLU A 194 29.80 -4.93 10.03
C GLU A 194 30.86 -5.56 9.12
N MET A 195 30.73 -6.85 8.85
CA MET A 195 31.63 -7.57 7.95
C MET A 195 31.47 -6.99 6.55
N PHE A 196 32.51 -6.36 6.04
CA PHE A 196 32.58 -5.85 4.69
C PHE A 196 32.37 -6.99 3.69
N ASN A 197 31.28 -6.95 2.95
CA ASN A 197 31.04 -7.90 1.86
C ASN A 197 32.04 -7.59 0.73
N GLY A 198 33.12 -8.36 0.64
CA GLY A 198 34.18 -8.20 -0.37
C GLY A 198 33.77 -8.48 -1.82
N ASN A 199 32.48 -8.39 -2.14
CA ASN A 199 31.91 -8.51 -3.48
C ASN A 199 31.56 -7.18 -4.14
N GLU A 200 32.00 -6.05 -3.60
CA GLU A 200 32.01 -4.81 -4.39
C GLU A 200 33.20 -4.89 -5.36
N ALA A 201 32.81 -5.07 -6.61
CA ALA A 201 33.70 -5.26 -7.75
C ALA A 201 34.74 -4.14 -7.89
N GLN A 202 35.92 -4.56 -8.22
CA GLN A 202 36.96 -3.77 -8.89
C GLN A 202 36.45 -3.17 -10.20
#